data_9ccbc2117ba3e7dc8042bc245b99ab9c
#
_entry.id   9ccbc2117ba3e7dc8042bc245b99ab9c
#
_cell.length_a   1.000
_cell.length_b   1.000
_cell.length_c   1.000
_cell.angle_alpha   90.00
_cell.angle_beta   90.00
_cell.angle_gamma   90.00
#
_symmetry.space_group_name_H-M   'P 1'
#
loop_
_entity.id
_entity.type
_entity.pdbx_description
1 polymer ?
#
loop_
_entity_poly.entity_id
_entity_poly.type
_entity_poly.pdbx_seq_one_letter_code
_entity_poly.pdbx_strand_id
1 'polypeptide(L)'
;MNTATSSSTVTTITLNEGFFSRRNWLDWLFAAIVAVGALYALQRYGAFMDVYEKGILLGAIPSTIWLGWFWRPLRVLMLVVAAVALMAIGLYQQDGAGSLARADTVFGLKYFLSSQSAILWMSMLFFISTAFYWVGMFARGEGKTMSMLGSRIAWVAVAMALIGTLVRWYESYLIGPDIGHIPVSNLYEVFVLFCWMTAAFYLYYEEQYDTRALGGFVMLVVSAAVGFLLLSLIH
;
A
#
# COMPACT_ATOMS: atom_id res chain seq x y z
N MET A 1 33.55 20.42 59.77
CA MET A 1 34.36 20.49 58.54
C MET A 1 33.86 19.39 57.62
N ASN A 2 32.87 19.72 56.81
CA ASN A 2 32.25 18.77 55.85
C ASN A 2 32.75 19.11 54.46
N THR A 3 33.58 18.25 53.91
CA THR A 3 34.04 18.32 52.54
C THR A 3 32.98 17.70 51.62
N ALA A 4 32.23 18.53 50.92
CA ALA A 4 31.32 18.09 49.87
C ALA A 4 32.14 17.73 48.62
N THR A 5 32.18 16.43 48.29
CA THR A 5 32.72 15.91 47.04
C THR A 5 31.72 16.19 45.93
N SER A 6 32.01 17.16 45.07
CA SER A 6 31.22 17.40 43.86
C SER A 6 31.56 16.30 42.83
N SER A 7 30.64 15.37 42.60
CA SER A 7 30.71 14.45 41.46
C SER A 7 30.38 15.21 40.19
N SER A 8 31.39 15.52 39.38
CA SER A 8 31.20 16.00 38.01
C SER A 8 30.58 14.91 37.17
N THR A 9 29.30 15.05 36.86
CA THR A 9 28.62 14.25 35.86
C THR A 9 29.25 14.56 34.49
N VAL A 10 30.09 13.67 34.01
CA VAL A 10 30.58 13.72 32.62
C VAL A 10 29.40 13.44 31.71
N THR A 11 28.84 14.49 31.15
CA THR A 11 27.84 14.36 30.06
C THR A 11 28.59 13.83 28.85
N THR A 12 28.51 12.51 28.61
CA THR A 12 28.97 11.91 27.37
C THR A 12 28.12 12.49 26.23
N ILE A 13 28.72 13.39 25.45
CA ILE A 13 28.16 13.85 24.19
C ILE A 13 28.16 12.63 23.26
N THR A 14 27.04 11.94 23.18
CA THR A 14 26.84 10.92 22.12
C THR A 14 26.87 11.66 20.79
N LEU A 15 27.96 11.49 20.05
CA LEU A 15 28.06 11.95 18.69
C LEU A 15 26.84 11.39 17.95
N ASN A 16 26.10 12.27 17.30
CA ASN A 16 24.87 11.93 16.56
C ASN A 16 25.22 10.86 15.53
N GLU A 17 24.83 9.60 15.82
CA GLU A 17 25.03 8.50 14.88
C GLU A 17 24.39 8.88 13.56
N GLY A 18 25.13 8.84 12.47
CA GLY A 18 24.67 9.25 11.14
C GLY A 18 23.40 8.50 10.76
N PHE A 19 22.52 9.14 9.99
CA PHE A 19 21.24 8.59 9.55
C PHE A 19 21.35 7.15 9.03
N PHE A 20 22.45 6.81 8.37
CA PHE A 20 22.71 5.49 7.81
C PHE A 20 23.19 4.44 8.83
N SER A 21 23.88 4.85 9.91
CA SER A 21 24.38 3.93 10.93
C SER A 21 23.25 3.34 11.81
N ARG A 22 22.10 4.00 11.83
CA ARG A 22 20.90 3.53 12.54
C ARG A 22 20.09 2.48 11.76
N ARG A 23 20.50 2.14 10.52
CA ARG A 23 19.77 1.22 9.65
C ARG A 23 20.16 -0.22 9.93
N ASN A 24 19.12 -1.08 10.08
CA ASN A 24 19.28 -2.49 10.30
C ASN A 24 19.58 -3.21 8.96
N TRP A 25 20.11 -4.43 9.00
CA TRP A 25 20.36 -5.22 7.79
C TRP A 25 19.08 -5.42 6.93
N LEU A 26 17.90 -5.53 7.57
CA LEU A 26 16.60 -5.59 6.87
C LEU A 26 16.28 -4.30 6.09
N ASP A 27 16.75 -3.14 6.55
CA ASP A 27 16.57 -1.87 5.87
C ASP A 27 17.35 -1.87 4.55
N TRP A 28 18.58 -2.41 4.58
CA TRP A 28 19.43 -2.54 3.41
C TRP A 28 18.96 -3.63 2.45
N LEU A 29 18.46 -4.76 2.99
CA LEU A 29 17.86 -5.82 2.18
C LEU A 29 16.65 -5.29 1.38
N PHE A 30 15.76 -4.54 2.05
CA PHE A 30 14.62 -3.90 1.37
C PHE A 30 15.09 -2.94 0.26
N ALA A 31 16.07 -2.08 0.55
CA ALA A 31 16.63 -1.17 -0.43
C ALA A 31 17.25 -1.91 -1.63
N ALA A 32 17.95 -3.01 -1.38
CA ALA A 32 18.53 -3.86 -2.42
C ALA A 32 17.44 -4.50 -3.29
N ILE A 33 16.36 -5.03 -2.70
CA ILE A 33 15.24 -5.62 -3.45
C ILE A 33 14.60 -4.57 -4.37
N VAL A 34 14.33 -3.36 -3.86
CA VAL A 34 13.74 -2.27 -4.65
C VAL A 34 14.68 -1.85 -5.79
N ALA A 35 15.96 -1.64 -5.49
CA ALA A 35 16.94 -1.23 -6.49
C ALA A 35 17.14 -2.29 -7.58
N VAL A 36 17.31 -3.56 -7.19
CA VAL A 36 17.47 -4.68 -8.14
C VAL A 36 16.23 -4.86 -9.01
N GLY A 37 15.03 -4.79 -8.40
CA GLY A 37 13.77 -4.88 -9.14
C GLY A 37 13.62 -3.75 -10.18
N ALA A 38 13.95 -2.52 -9.80
CA ALA A 38 13.89 -1.38 -10.72
C ALA A 38 14.96 -1.44 -11.81
N LEU A 39 16.17 -1.88 -11.49
CA LEU A 39 17.23 -2.09 -12.48
C LEU A 39 16.87 -3.20 -13.47
N TYR A 40 16.28 -4.29 -12.98
CA TYR A 40 15.75 -5.35 -13.83
C TYR A 40 14.66 -4.82 -14.77
N ALA A 41 13.72 -4.03 -14.25
CA ALA A 41 12.67 -3.41 -15.05
C ALA A 41 13.25 -2.47 -16.12
N LEU A 42 14.24 -1.63 -15.75
CA LEU A 42 14.92 -0.75 -16.68
C LEU A 42 15.67 -1.53 -17.78
N GLN A 43 16.35 -2.61 -17.42
CA GLN A 43 17.06 -3.46 -18.39
C GLN A 43 16.09 -4.20 -19.33
N ARG A 44 14.99 -4.71 -18.80
CA ARG A 44 14.02 -5.53 -19.55
C ARG A 44 13.10 -4.70 -20.45
N TYR A 45 12.68 -3.54 -19.96
CA TYR A 45 11.65 -2.70 -20.59
C TYR A 45 12.15 -1.34 -21.04
N GLY A 46 13.39 -0.96 -20.71
CA GLY A 46 13.93 0.36 -20.99
C GLY A 46 14.02 0.73 -22.48
N ALA A 47 14.00 -0.26 -23.39
CA ALA A 47 13.93 -0.01 -24.83
C ALA A 47 12.55 0.51 -25.28
N PHE A 48 11.50 0.20 -24.51
CA PHE A 48 10.12 0.61 -24.76
C PHE A 48 9.72 1.87 -23.98
N MET A 49 10.53 2.26 -22.99
CA MET A 49 10.28 3.42 -22.13
C MET A 49 10.81 4.70 -22.77
N ASP A 50 10.02 5.75 -22.69
CA ASP A 50 10.47 7.10 -23.03
C ASP A 50 11.37 7.71 -21.93
N VAL A 51 11.85 8.94 -22.14
CA VAL A 51 12.75 9.62 -21.19
C VAL A 51 12.04 9.93 -19.88
N TYR A 52 10.74 10.25 -19.92
CA TYR A 52 9.94 10.59 -18.74
C TYR A 52 9.67 9.34 -17.89
N GLU A 53 9.32 8.23 -18.52
CA GLU A 53 9.08 6.95 -17.84
C GLU A 53 10.34 6.43 -17.15
N LYS A 54 11.50 6.55 -17.79
CA LYS A 54 12.81 6.24 -17.18
C LYS A 54 13.09 7.14 -15.99
N GLY A 55 12.79 8.45 -16.11
CA GLY A 55 12.94 9.41 -15.03
C GLY A 55 12.05 9.08 -13.84
N ILE A 56 10.78 8.73 -14.08
CA ILE A 56 9.83 8.31 -13.05
C ILE A 56 10.31 7.03 -12.35
N LEU A 57 10.73 6.02 -13.12
CA LEU A 57 11.26 4.77 -12.56
C LEU A 57 12.49 5.02 -11.68
N LEU A 58 13.46 5.82 -12.15
CA LEU A 58 14.64 6.16 -11.39
C LEU A 58 14.33 6.98 -10.13
N GLY A 59 13.37 7.90 -10.21
CA GLY A 59 12.90 8.67 -9.05
C GLY A 59 12.09 7.85 -8.05
N ALA A 60 11.38 6.82 -8.50
CA ALA A 60 10.63 5.91 -7.65
C ALA A 60 11.54 5.08 -6.72
N ILE A 61 12.78 4.76 -7.14
CA ILE A 61 13.73 3.99 -6.33
C ILE A 61 14.01 4.67 -4.98
N PRO A 62 14.60 5.87 -4.93
CA PRO A 62 14.92 6.53 -3.66
C PRO A 62 13.64 6.86 -2.87
N SER A 63 12.55 7.22 -3.53
CA SER A 63 11.28 7.54 -2.87
C SER A 63 10.70 6.33 -2.15
N THR A 64 10.67 5.17 -2.80
CA THR A 64 10.17 3.91 -2.21
C THR A 64 11.07 3.45 -1.06
N ILE A 65 12.40 3.53 -1.25
CA ILE A 65 13.36 3.17 -0.20
C ILE A 65 13.17 4.08 1.01
N TRP A 66 13.09 5.39 0.80
CA TRP A 66 12.88 6.34 1.88
C TRP A 66 11.57 6.10 2.62
N LEU A 67 10.45 5.95 1.93
CA LEU A 67 9.16 5.65 2.54
C LEU A 67 9.21 4.37 3.39
N GLY A 68 9.81 3.31 2.88
CA GLY A 68 10.00 2.06 3.63
C GLY A 68 10.96 2.19 4.82
N TRP A 69 11.93 3.10 4.77
CA TRP A 69 12.80 3.43 5.90
C TRP A 69 12.13 4.33 6.94
N PHE A 70 11.24 5.19 6.50
CA PHE A 70 10.48 6.07 7.35
C PHE A 70 9.40 5.33 8.13
N TRP A 71 8.66 4.44 7.45
CA TRP A 71 7.56 3.71 8.04
C TRP A 71 7.66 2.21 7.75
N ARG A 72 8.07 1.44 8.77
CA ARG A 72 8.37 0.01 8.62
C ARG A 72 7.21 -0.86 8.15
N PRO A 73 5.96 -0.69 8.62
CA PRO A 73 4.82 -1.47 8.12
C PRO A 73 4.60 -1.33 6.61
N LEU A 74 4.92 -0.16 6.05
CA LEU A 74 4.79 0.09 4.62
C LEU A 74 5.69 -0.84 3.77
N ARG A 75 6.85 -1.28 4.28
CA ARG A 75 7.71 -2.25 3.57
C ARG A 75 7.00 -3.58 3.35
N VAL A 76 6.37 -4.10 4.40
CA VAL A 76 5.64 -5.36 4.33
C VAL A 76 4.49 -5.22 3.34
N LEU A 77 3.75 -4.11 3.42
CA LEU A 77 2.70 -3.81 2.47
C LEU A 77 3.22 -3.78 1.02
N MET A 78 4.28 -3.01 0.75
CA MET A 78 4.86 -2.89 -0.60
C MET A 78 5.34 -4.23 -1.15
N LEU A 79 6.03 -5.05 -0.34
CA LEU A 79 6.52 -6.36 -0.76
C LEU A 79 5.38 -7.35 -1.03
N VAL A 80 4.37 -7.38 -0.17
CA VAL A 80 3.18 -8.24 -0.36
C VAL A 80 2.41 -7.82 -1.60
N VAL A 81 2.15 -6.52 -1.75
CA VAL A 81 1.45 -5.98 -2.93
C VAL A 81 2.22 -6.28 -4.21
N ALA A 82 3.54 -6.07 -4.24
CA ALA A 82 4.36 -6.37 -5.41
C ALA A 82 4.34 -7.86 -5.74
N ALA A 83 4.51 -8.75 -4.74
CA ALA A 83 4.50 -10.20 -4.96
C ALA A 83 3.14 -10.68 -5.48
N VAL A 84 2.03 -10.22 -4.89
CA VAL A 84 0.68 -10.63 -5.31
C VAL A 84 0.30 -10.04 -6.67
N ALA A 85 0.67 -8.78 -6.95
CA ALA A 85 0.44 -8.18 -8.26
C ALA A 85 1.24 -8.90 -9.38
N LEU A 86 2.52 -9.24 -9.14
CA LEU A 86 3.32 -10.01 -10.06
C LEU A 86 2.75 -11.43 -10.27
N MET A 87 2.24 -12.06 -9.22
CA MET A 87 1.55 -13.34 -9.33
C MET A 87 0.29 -13.22 -10.20
N ALA A 88 -0.52 -12.18 -10.00
CA ALA A 88 -1.69 -11.92 -10.82
C ALA A 88 -1.32 -11.71 -12.30
N ILE A 89 -0.30 -10.89 -12.58
CA ILE A 89 0.22 -10.66 -13.93
C ILE A 89 0.71 -11.97 -14.55
N GLY A 90 1.43 -12.81 -13.79
CA GLY A 90 1.85 -14.14 -14.23
C GLY A 90 0.69 -15.05 -14.60
N LEU A 91 -0.43 -14.98 -13.87
CA LEU A 91 -1.65 -15.71 -14.22
C LEU A 91 -2.27 -15.24 -15.54
N TYR A 92 -2.21 -13.95 -15.85
CA TYR A 92 -2.63 -13.44 -17.16
C TYR A 92 -1.74 -13.93 -18.31
N GLN A 93 -0.43 -14.16 -18.06
CA GLN A 93 0.58 -14.48 -19.07
C GLN A 93 0.82 -15.98 -19.29
N GLN A 94 0.14 -16.88 -18.60
CA GLN A 94 0.42 -18.32 -18.65
C GLN A 94 0.40 -18.91 -20.07
N ASP A 95 -0.36 -18.30 -21.00
CA ASP A 95 -0.47 -18.79 -22.39
C ASP A 95 0.36 -17.92 -23.37
N GLY A 96 1.32 -17.14 -22.88
CA GLY A 96 2.24 -16.33 -23.68
C GLY A 96 1.99 -14.83 -23.61
N ALA A 97 1.31 -14.22 -24.60
CA ALA A 97 1.18 -12.76 -24.71
C ALA A 97 0.26 -12.11 -23.65
N GLY A 98 -0.46 -12.90 -22.86
CA GLY A 98 -1.47 -12.41 -21.93
C GLY A 98 -2.82 -12.16 -22.60
N SER A 99 -3.91 -12.38 -21.85
CA SER A 99 -5.27 -12.19 -22.36
C SER A 99 -6.22 -11.76 -21.25
N LEU A 100 -7.05 -10.74 -21.51
CA LEU A 100 -8.09 -10.29 -20.59
C LEU A 100 -9.14 -11.37 -20.31
N ALA A 101 -9.41 -12.25 -21.28
CA ALA A 101 -10.36 -13.36 -21.09
C ALA A 101 -9.98 -14.31 -19.95
N ARG A 102 -8.73 -14.30 -19.53
CA ARG A 102 -8.28 -15.08 -18.37
C ARG A 102 -8.86 -14.59 -17.05
N ALA A 103 -9.25 -13.34 -16.96
CA ALA A 103 -9.95 -12.82 -15.77
C ALA A 103 -11.22 -13.61 -15.47
N ASP A 104 -11.91 -14.14 -16.49
CA ASP A 104 -13.16 -14.89 -16.35
C ASP A 104 -12.94 -16.40 -16.19
N THR A 105 -11.81 -16.93 -16.65
CA THR A 105 -11.55 -18.37 -16.71
C THR A 105 -10.66 -18.89 -15.59
N VAL A 106 -9.69 -18.08 -15.13
CA VAL A 106 -8.77 -18.45 -14.06
C VAL A 106 -9.36 -18.12 -12.69
N PHE A 107 -9.58 -19.14 -11.86
CA PHE A 107 -10.23 -18.99 -10.54
C PHE A 107 -9.61 -17.88 -9.69
N GLY A 108 -8.27 -17.83 -9.57
CA GLY A 108 -7.57 -16.83 -8.77
C GLY A 108 -7.79 -15.40 -9.26
N LEU A 109 -7.82 -15.19 -10.58
CA LEU A 109 -8.13 -13.90 -11.18
C LEU A 109 -9.60 -13.53 -10.99
N LYS A 110 -10.51 -14.44 -11.39
CA LYS A 110 -11.95 -14.22 -11.37
C LYS A 110 -12.47 -13.78 -10.01
N TYR A 111 -12.00 -14.42 -8.93
CA TYR A 111 -12.58 -14.20 -7.60
C TYR A 111 -11.74 -13.31 -6.69
N PHE A 112 -10.46 -13.07 -7.00
CA PHE A 112 -9.57 -12.36 -6.06
C PHE A 112 -8.67 -11.30 -6.68
N LEU A 113 -8.00 -11.62 -7.81
CA LEU A 113 -6.82 -10.87 -8.25
C LEU A 113 -7.00 -10.08 -9.55
N SER A 114 -8.09 -10.26 -10.30
CA SER A 114 -8.41 -9.29 -11.36
C SER A 114 -8.66 -7.91 -10.74
N SER A 115 -8.43 -6.84 -11.49
CA SER A 115 -8.60 -5.49 -10.96
C SER A 115 -10.00 -5.27 -10.38
N GLN A 116 -11.04 -5.75 -11.05
CA GLN A 116 -12.42 -5.66 -10.58
C GLN A 116 -12.63 -6.43 -9.28
N SER A 117 -12.19 -7.69 -9.22
CA SER A 117 -12.33 -8.52 -8.02
C SER A 117 -11.57 -7.95 -6.84
N ALA A 118 -10.33 -7.49 -7.04
CA ALA A 118 -9.51 -6.88 -5.99
C ALA A 118 -10.16 -5.61 -5.43
N ILE A 119 -10.76 -4.77 -6.29
CA ILE A 119 -11.45 -3.54 -5.85
C ILE A 119 -12.79 -3.86 -5.17
N LEU A 120 -13.50 -4.92 -5.58
CA LEU A 120 -14.67 -5.40 -4.83
C LEU A 120 -14.28 -5.88 -3.43
N TRP A 121 -13.20 -6.65 -3.29
CA TRP A 121 -12.68 -7.04 -1.98
C TRP A 121 -12.24 -5.85 -1.15
N MET A 122 -11.51 -4.89 -1.73
CA MET A 122 -11.21 -3.60 -1.08
C MET A 122 -12.47 -2.96 -0.50
N SER A 123 -13.52 -2.87 -1.33
CA SER A 123 -14.79 -2.23 -0.95
C SER A 123 -15.46 -2.93 0.23
N MET A 124 -15.59 -4.25 0.15
CA MET A 124 -16.15 -5.07 1.24
C MET A 124 -15.34 -4.92 2.53
N LEU A 125 -14.03 -4.97 2.43
CA LEU A 125 -13.13 -4.87 3.58
C LEU A 125 -13.19 -3.48 4.24
N PHE A 126 -13.34 -2.39 3.50
CA PHE A 126 -13.54 -1.07 4.09
C PHE A 126 -14.86 -0.95 4.84
N PHE A 127 -15.97 -1.50 4.31
CA PHE A 127 -17.24 -1.55 5.03
C PHE A 127 -17.12 -2.36 6.33
N ILE A 128 -16.50 -3.54 6.26
CA ILE A 128 -16.30 -4.40 7.44
C ILE A 128 -15.38 -3.69 8.45
N SER A 129 -14.28 -3.07 8.01
CA SER A 129 -13.40 -2.29 8.87
C SER A 129 -14.13 -1.17 9.59
N THR A 130 -14.97 -0.42 8.86
CA THR A 130 -15.81 0.65 9.43
C THR A 130 -16.71 0.10 10.52
N ALA A 131 -17.40 -1.02 10.27
CA ALA A 131 -18.26 -1.64 11.25
C ALA A 131 -17.49 -2.03 12.53
N PHE A 132 -16.29 -2.63 12.39
CA PHE A 132 -15.47 -3.00 13.55
C PHE A 132 -14.95 -1.79 14.34
N TYR A 133 -14.59 -0.69 13.70
CA TYR A 133 -14.23 0.54 14.40
C TYR A 133 -15.41 1.15 15.17
N TRP A 134 -16.60 1.14 14.57
CA TRP A 134 -17.81 1.63 15.24
C TRP A 134 -18.21 0.73 16.43
N VAL A 135 -18.21 -0.59 16.23
CA VAL A 135 -18.43 -1.54 17.35
C VAL A 135 -17.38 -1.30 18.44
N GLY A 136 -16.11 -1.11 18.08
CA GLY A 136 -15.05 -0.82 19.03
C GLY A 136 -15.24 0.48 19.81
N MET A 137 -15.87 1.48 19.20
CA MET A 137 -16.18 2.76 19.85
C MET A 137 -17.30 2.62 20.91
N PHE A 138 -18.30 1.79 20.65
CA PHE A 138 -19.47 1.65 21.53
C PHE A 138 -19.41 0.45 22.47
N ALA A 139 -18.57 -0.56 22.19
CA ALA A 139 -18.48 -1.77 23.02
C ALA A 139 -17.77 -1.48 24.34
N ARG A 140 -18.48 -1.72 25.45
CA ARG A 140 -17.91 -1.65 26.79
C ARG A 140 -17.09 -2.91 27.07
N GLY A 141 -15.77 -2.76 27.29
CA GLY A 141 -14.86 -3.86 27.63
C GLY A 141 -14.06 -4.41 26.43
N GLU A 142 -14.69 -4.80 25.34
CA GLU A 142 -14.05 -5.39 24.17
C GLU A 142 -13.66 -4.37 23.07
N GLY A 143 -13.88 -3.07 23.32
CA GLY A 143 -13.71 -2.01 22.33
C GLY A 143 -12.31 -1.94 21.71
N LYS A 144 -11.27 -2.19 22.51
CA LYS A 144 -9.87 -2.17 22.01
C LYS A 144 -9.61 -3.30 21.01
N THR A 145 -10.14 -4.50 21.28
CA THR A 145 -9.99 -5.67 20.40
C THR A 145 -10.70 -5.45 19.07
N MET A 146 -11.94 -4.92 19.13
CA MET A 146 -12.73 -4.63 17.93
C MET A 146 -12.07 -3.56 17.06
N SER A 147 -11.61 -2.45 17.63
CA SER A 147 -10.88 -1.42 16.89
C SER A 147 -9.56 -1.94 16.29
N MET A 148 -8.85 -2.82 17.02
CA MET A 148 -7.65 -3.45 16.50
C MET A 148 -7.95 -4.36 15.30
N LEU A 149 -9.06 -5.09 15.32
CA LEU A 149 -9.51 -5.91 14.19
C LEU A 149 -9.90 -5.02 13.00
N GLY A 150 -10.60 -3.92 13.24
CA GLY A 150 -10.90 -2.90 12.23
C GLY A 150 -9.64 -2.39 11.53
N SER A 151 -8.60 -2.05 12.31
CA SER A 151 -7.31 -1.62 11.78
C SER A 151 -6.64 -2.68 10.89
N ARG A 152 -6.60 -3.94 11.34
CA ARG A 152 -6.01 -5.04 10.54
C ARG A 152 -6.77 -5.27 9.24
N ILE A 153 -8.10 -5.20 9.26
CA ILE A 153 -8.94 -5.32 8.07
C ILE A 153 -8.68 -4.13 7.12
N ALA A 154 -8.52 -2.91 7.64
CA ALA A 154 -8.16 -1.75 6.84
C ALA A 154 -6.81 -1.92 6.12
N TRP A 155 -5.79 -2.52 6.77
CA TRP A 155 -4.53 -2.86 6.12
C TRP A 155 -4.71 -3.82 4.94
N VAL A 156 -5.55 -4.85 5.10
CA VAL A 156 -5.86 -5.78 4.00
C VAL A 156 -6.63 -5.08 2.90
N ALA A 157 -7.56 -4.18 3.23
CA ALA A 157 -8.30 -3.38 2.26
C ALA A 157 -7.36 -2.49 1.42
N VAL A 158 -6.41 -1.81 2.06
CA VAL A 158 -5.37 -1.02 1.38
C VAL A 158 -4.50 -1.89 0.47
N ALA A 159 -4.11 -3.09 0.94
CA ALA A 159 -3.37 -4.04 0.11
C ALA A 159 -4.16 -4.44 -1.15
N MET A 160 -5.45 -4.79 -1.01
CA MET A 160 -6.30 -5.15 -2.14
C MET A 160 -6.52 -3.98 -3.11
N ALA A 161 -6.64 -2.75 -2.59
CA ALA A 161 -6.71 -1.55 -3.41
C ALA A 161 -5.46 -1.35 -4.28
N LEU A 162 -4.29 -1.47 -3.68
CA LEU A 162 -3.00 -1.34 -4.38
C LEU A 162 -2.78 -2.46 -5.40
N ILE A 163 -3.11 -3.72 -5.03
CA ILE A 163 -3.06 -4.85 -5.96
C ILE A 163 -3.99 -4.58 -7.15
N GLY A 164 -5.25 -4.21 -6.89
CA GLY A 164 -6.22 -3.90 -7.93
C GLY A 164 -5.75 -2.76 -8.85
N THR A 165 -5.15 -1.71 -8.29
CA THR A 165 -4.57 -0.60 -9.04
C THR A 165 -3.42 -1.05 -9.96
N LEU A 166 -2.47 -1.84 -9.46
CA LEU A 166 -1.34 -2.33 -10.25
C LEU A 166 -1.79 -3.32 -11.33
N VAL A 167 -2.73 -4.21 -11.00
CA VAL A 167 -3.30 -5.15 -11.97
C VAL A 167 -4.09 -4.39 -13.04
N ARG A 168 -4.86 -3.35 -12.67
CA ARG A 168 -5.58 -2.49 -13.62
C ARG A 168 -4.63 -1.81 -14.59
N TRP A 169 -3.48 -1.35 -14.09
CA TRP A 169 -2.44 -0.78 -14.94
C TRP A 169 -1.97 -1.80 -15.99
N TYR A 170 -1.69 -3.03 -15.59
CA TYR A 170 -1.33 -4.10 -16.52
C TYR A 170 -2.47 -4.44 -17.50
N GLU A 171 -3.71 -4.58 -17.01
CA GLU A 171 -4.89 -4.88 -17.85
C GLU A 171 -5.12 -3.81 -18.92
N SER A 172 -4.82 -2.51 -18.64
CA SER A 172 -4.97 -1.44 -19.63
C SER A 172 -4.06 -1.65 -20.85
N TYR A 173 -2.85 -2.17 -20.66
CA TYR A 173 -1.95 -2.52 -21.76
C TYR A 173 -2.40 -3.77 -22.54
N LEU A 174 -3.17 -4.68 -21.92
CA LEU A 174 -3.77 -5.82 -22.62
C LEU A 174 -4.93 -5.42 -23.53
N ILE A 175 -5.56 -4.27 -23.30
CA ILE A 175 -6.60 -3.71 -24.19
C ILE A 175 -5.94 -3.22 -25.48
N GLY A 176 -4.81 -2.54 -25.37
CA GLY A 176 -4.02 -2.07 -26.51
C GLY A 176 -2.81 -1.24 -26.02
N PRO A 177 -1.67 -1.29 -26.76
CA PRO A 177 -0.48 -0.56 -26.37
C PRO A 177 -0.69 0.94 -26.22
N ASP A 178 -1.55 1.52 -27.07
CA ASP A 178 -1.87 2.95 -27.06
C ASP A 178 -2.94 3.32 -25.99
N ILE A 179 -3.55 2.32 -25.37
CA ILE A 179 -4.58 2.51 -24.32
C ILE A 179 -3.97 2.36 -22.93
N GLY A 180 -2.80 1.74 -22.83
CA GLY A 180 -2.08 1.55 -21.57
C GLY A 180 -1.77 2.88 -20.90
N HIS A 181 -2.23 3.05 -19.65
CA HIS A 181 -1.99 4.27 -18.87
C HIS A 181 -1.97 3.97 -17.37
N ILE A 182 -1.35 4.86 -16.62
CA ILE A 182 -1.39 4.82 -15.15
C ILE A 182 -2.86 4.97 -14.70
N PRO A 183 -3.36 4.13 -13.77
CA PRO A 183 -4.77 4.11 -13.38
C PRO A 183 -5.17 5.28 -12.47
N VAL A 184 -5.11 6.47 -13.02
CA VAL A 184 -5.53 7.76 -12.42
C VAL A 184 -6.20 8.66 -13.47
N SER A 185 -6.62 8.09 -14.59
CA SER A 185 -7.10 8.83 -15.75
C SER A 185 -8.60 9.09 -15.74
N ASN A 186 -9.36 8.34 -14.98
CA ASN A 186 -10.81 8.48 -14.89
C ASN A 186 -11.28 8.63 -13.44
N LEU A 187 -12.51 9.09 -13.27
CA LEU A 187 -13.10 9.35 -11.95
C LEU A 187 -13.07 8.14 -11.03
N TYR A 188 -13.35 6.94 -11.57
CA TYR A 188 -13.32 5.69 -10.83
C TYR A 188 -11.93 5.41 -10.23
N GLU A 189 -10.88 5.51 -11.03
CA GLU A 189 -9.49 5.26 -10.63
C GLU A 189 -9.03 6.29 -9.59
N VAL A 190 -9.43 7.56 -9.74
CA VAL A 190 -9.15 8.62 -8.78
C VAL A 190 -9.85 8.36 -7.44
N PHE A 191 -11.08 7.86 -7.43
CA PHE A 191 -11.75 7.48 -6.19
C PHE A 191 -11.09 6.28 -5.49
N VAL A 192 -10.63 5.28 -6.23
CA VAL A 192 -9.83 4.17 -5.68
C VAL A 192 -8.55 4.70 -5.04
N LEU A 193 -7.84 5.60 -5.73
CA LEU A 193 -6.64 6.28 -5.22
C LEU A 193 -6.96 7.04 -3.91
N PHE A 194 -8.02 7.84 -3.90
CA PHE A 194 -8.46 8.58 -2.71
C PHE A 194 -8.74 7.64 -1.53
N CYS A 195 -9.45 6.53 -1.75
CA CYS A 195 -9.81 5.59 -0.70
C CYS A 195 -8.58 4.98 -0.03
N TRP A 196 -7.65 4.40 -0.80
CA TRP A 196 -6.49 3.75 -0.20
C TRP A 196 -5.48 4.75 0.38
N MET A 197 -5.31 5.93 -0.25
CA MET A 197 -4.45 6.97 0.32
C MET A 197 -4.97 7.47 1.66
N THR A 198 -6.26 7.80 1.74
CA THR A 198 -6.88 8.27 2.99
C THR A 198 -6.77 7.21 4.09
N ALA A 199 -7.05 5.94 3.76
CA ALA A 199 -6.91 4.84 4.71
C ALA A 199 -5.45 4.63 5.14
N ALA A 200 -4.47 4.66 4.22
CA ALA A 200 -3.06 4.51 4.54
C ALA A 200 -2.54 5.64 5.43
N PHE A 201 -2.91 6.90 5.14
CA PHE A 201 -2.58 8.04 5.99
C PHE A 201 -3.17 7.88 7.39
N TYR A 202 -4.42 7.46 7.49
CA TYR A 202 -5.03 7.21 8.78
C TYR A 202 -4.29 6.10 9.56
N LEU A 203 -3.97 4.98 8.92
CA LEU A 203 -3.23 3.88 9.56
C LEU A 203 -1.84 4.31 10.05
N TYR A 204 -1.17 5.20 9.32
CA TYR A 204 0.07 5.82 9.78
C TYR A 204 -0.15 6.65 11.05
N TYR A 205 -1.18 7.51 11.08
CA TYR A 205 -1.48 8.32 12.25
C TYR A 205 -1.95 7.47 13.44
N GLU A 206 -2.73 6.43 13.19
CA GLU A 206 -3.15 5.48 14.23
C GLU A 206 -1.96 4.84 14.94
N GLU A 207 -0.96 4.40 14.17
CA GLU A 207 0.25 3.80 14.72
C GLU A 207 1.12 4.84 15.42
N GLN A 208 1.30 6.02 14.83
CA GLN A 208 2.17 7.07 15.37
C GLN A 208 1.67 7.64 16.70
N TYR A 209 0.36 7.75 16.88
CA TYR A 209 -0.27 8.36 18.06
C TYR A 209 -0.98 7.35 18.98
N ASP A 210 -0.89 6.06 18.68
CA ASP A 210 -1.59 4.96 19.40
C ASP A 210 -3.08 5.28 19.66
N THR A 211 -3.75 5.87 18.66
CA THR A 211 -5.15 6.28 18.79
C THR A 211 -6.01 5.65 17.70
N ARG A 212 -7.05 4.93 18.12
CA ARG A 212 -8.05 4.31 17.23
C ARG A 212 -9.39 5.02 17.26
N ALA A 213 -9.50 6.08 18.06
CA ALA A 213 -10.77 6.79 18.25
C ALA A 213 -11.30 7.43 16.96
N LEU A 214 -10.41 7.90 16.08
CA LEU A 214 -10.79 8.52 14.80
C LEU A 214 -11.10 7.50 13.71
N GLY A 215 -10.75 6.21 13.89
CA GLY A 215 -10.89 5.17 12.87
C GLY A 215 -12.30 5.03 12.33
N GLY A 216 -13.29 5.05 13.19
CA GLY A 216 -14.69 4.97 12.79
C GLY A 216 -15.12 6.11 11.85
N PHE A 217 -14.65 7.34 12.10
CA PHE A 217 -14.99 8.50 11.28
C PHE A 217 -14.25 8.50 9.95
N VAL A 218 -12.94 8.23 9.95
CA VAL A 218 -12.14 8.19 8.72
C VAL A 218 -12.60 7.05 7.82
N MET A 219 -12.80 5.85 8.38
CA MET A 219 -13.29 4.71 7.60
C MET A 219 -14.72 4.90 7.10
N LEU A 220 -15.56 5.69 7.81
CA LEU A 220 -16.87 6.08 7.30
C LEU A 220 -16.77 6.95 6.03
N VAL A 221 -15.85 7.92 6.01
CA VAL A 221 -15.60 8.76 4.83
C VAL A 221 -15.09 7.90 3.67
N VAL A 222 -14.14 6.99 3.93
CA VAL A 222 -13.64 6.03 2.93
C VAL A 222 -14.78 5.14 2.42
N SER A 223 -15.61 4.60 3.30
CA SER A 223 -16.77 3.77 2.94
C SER A 223 -17.82 4.53 2.13
N ALA A 224 -18.05 5.82 2.41
CA ALA A 224 -18.94 6.65 1.62
C ALA A 224 -18.40 6.85 0.19
N ALA A 225 -17.08 7.11 0.05
CA ALA A 225 -16.43 7.21 -1.25
C ALA A 225 -16.50 5.90 -2.04
N VAL A 226 -16.28 4.76 -1.36
CA VAL A 226 -16.44 3.42 -1.94
C VAL A 226 -17.90 3.17 -2.36
N GLY A 227 -18.87 3.56 -1.54
CA GLY A 227 -20.30 3.46 -1.87
C GLY A 227 -20.65 4.23 -3.14
N PHE A 228 -20.15 5.46 -3.26
CA PHE A 228 -20.29 6.26 -4.48
C PHE A 228 -19.67 5.56 -5.71
N LEU A 229 -18.46 5.02 -5.55
CA LEU A 229 -17.75 4.28 -6.58
C LEU A 229 -18.57 3.07 -7.08
N LEU A 230 -19.14 2.27 -6.15
CA LEU A 230 -19.97 1.11 -6.52
C LEU A 230 -21.27 1.53 -7.23
N LEU A 231 -21.89 2.61 -6.78
CA LEU A 231 -23.11 3.14 -7.44
C LEU A 231 -22.79 3.65 -8.85
N SER A 232 -21.63 4.27 -9.08
CA SER A 232 -21.22 4.73 -10.41
C SER A 232 -20.95 3.61 -11.41
N LEU A 233 -20.68 2.37 -10.93
CA LEU A 233 -20.51 1.19 -11.78
C LEU A 233 -21.83 0.57 -12.24
N ILE A 234 -22.94 0.86 -11.55
CA ILE A 234 -24.26 0.30 -11.83
C ILE A 234 -25.01 1.14 -12.88
N HIS A 235 -24.61 2.39 -13.09
CA HIS A 235 -25.20 3.34 -14.05
C HIS A 235 -24.32 3.51 -15.26
#